data_17aa921e006eef4ef12a7417d649e2f2
#
_entry.id   17aa921e006eef4ef12a7417d649e2f2
#
_cell.length_a   1.000
_cell.length_b   1.000
_cell.length_c   1.000
_cell.angle_alpha   90.00
_cell.angle_beta   90.00
_cell.angle_gamma   90.00
#
_symmetry.space_group_name_H-M   'P 1'
#
loop_
_entity.id
_entity.type
_entity.pdbx_description
1 polymer ?
#
loop_
_entity_poly.entity_id
_entity_poly.type
_entity_poly.pdbx_seq_one_letter_code
_entity_poly.pdbx_strand_id
1 'polypeptide(L)'
;MMELTIAQAPPTSPGTMSEPEGQKKPYDYQERYRHVRQKPLSVYSVEVKGDERTRPGLFAKVLDPVYRATTLDELRVRCVEANAVLNSYDIFDRVDVEMDAGPREHPDSAKVTVEVSEKKKLSLKGGAYVSQQGEGSMEVSVGLNNALGYAEKLDVEFIKGHERSSSYTLAWNQPRVGNVDVDVVTRAFQQVSCSKRLSSFDETARGISVTAVGGGPATVDYSLVWREIADPTRLASKSVRHQLGHSLKSSVSYTYQVDERDRPVRPQAGYLARVRSELAGVGWDTQMTKFLKHEAEIQAAHTPAEGVTFFASAKVGAMMPLGQNAKD
;
A
#
# COMPACT_ATOMS: atom_id res chain seq x y z
N MET A 1 56.56 -8.54 3.85
CA MET A 1 57.37 -8.02 4.95
C MET A 1 57.51 -6.52 4.74
N MET A 2 56.75 -5.74 5.46
CA MET A 2 56.97 -4.32 5.58
C MET A 2 56.76 -3.98 7.08
N GLU A 3 57.86 -3.69 7.74
CA GLU A 3 57.89 -3.30 9.14
C GLU A 3 57.37 -1.87 9.30
N LEU A 4 56.43 -1.70 10.22
CA LEU A 4 55.93 -0.40 10.66
C LEU A 4 56.75 0.04 11.87
N THR A 5 57.61 1.03 11.66
CA THR A 5 58.39 1.70 12.70
C THR A 5 57.48 2.60 13.53
N ILE A 6 57.35 2.29 14.83
CA ILE A 6 56.62 3.12 15.79
C ILE A 6 57.59 4.18 16.31
N ALA A 7 57.31 5.46 16.04
CA ALA A 7 58.04 6.59 16.60
C ALA A 7 57.63 6.85 18.04
N GLN A 8 58.54 6.79 18.99
CA GLN A 8 58.35 7.15 20.39
C GLN A 8 58.35 8.70 20.56
N ALA A 9 57.35 9.20 21.27
CA ALA A 9 57.26 10.61 21.67
C ALA A 9 58.12 10.87 22.91
N PRO A 10 58.67 12.10 23.07
CA PRO A 10 59.54 12.46 24.18
C PRO A 10 58.77 12.68 25.50
N PRO A 11 59.45 12.57 26.67
CA PRO A 11 58.80 12.71 27.99
C PRO A 11 58.50 14.18 28.32
N THR A 12 57.26 14.47 28.66
CA THR A 12 56.83 15.76 29.20
C THR A 12 57.06 15.86 30.70
N SER A 13 57.62 16.97 31.11
CA SER A 13 57.86 17.40 32.47
C SER A 13 56.60 17.59 33.33
N PRO A 14 56.63 17.48 34.66
CA PRO A 14 55.48 17.61 35.53
C PRO A 14 55.09 19.08 35.70
N GLY A 15 53.97 19.46 35.11
CA GLY A 15 53.31 20.75 35.27
C GLY A 15 52.07 20.65 36.11
N THR A 16 52.09 21.35 37.21
CA THR A 16 51.02 21.96 38.02
C THR A 16 49.62 21.38 37.91
N MET A 17 49.16 20.77 39.01
CA MET A 17 47.75 20.38 39.23
C MET A 17 46.85 21.61 39.17
N SER A 18 46.09 21.75 38.11
CA SER A 18 44.89 22.59 38.06
C SER A 18 43.71 21.73 38.53
N GLU A 19 42.86 22.28 39.42
CA GLU A 19 41.69 21.69 39.97
C GLU A 19 40.74 21.13 38.88
N PRO A 20 40.02 20.02 39.09
CA PRO A 20 39.14 19.49 38.11
C PRO A 20 37.93 20.42 37.94
N GLU A 21 37.85 21.12 36.81
CA GLU A 21 36.62 21.74 36.35
C GLU A 21 35.50 20.71 36.41
N GLY A 22 34.41 21.07 37.12
CA GLY A 22 33.30 20.20 37.40
C GLY A 22 32.81 19.49 36.16
N GLN A 23 32.92 18.17 36.14
CA GLN A 23 32.31 17.29 35.15
C GLN A 23 30.83 17.65 35.06
N LYS A 24 30.43 18.38 34.04
CA LYS A 24 29.04 18.54 33.67
C LYS A 24 28.49 17.11 33.41
N LYS A 25 27.67 16.63 34.34
CA LYS A 25 26.94 15.34 34.16
C LYS A 25 26.37 15.30 32.73
N PRO A 26 26.54 14.20 31.98
CA PRO A 26 25.94 14.10 30.65
C PRO A 26 24.46 14.42 30.77
N TYR A 27 23.97 15.26 29.90
CA TYR A 27 22.62 15.80 29.92
C TYR A 27 21.64 14.61 29.74
N ASP A 28 21.02 14.15 30.82
CA ASP A 28 20.06 13.04 30.76
C ASP A 28 18.70 13.54 30.28
N TYR A 29 18.53 13.49 28.96
CA TYR A 29 17.28 13.86 28.30
C TYR A 29 16.10 12.99 28.78
N GLN A 30 16.35 11.73 29.17
CA GLN A 30 15.30 10.82 29.59
C GLN A 30 14.73 11.16 30.97
N GLU A 31 15.57 11.53 31.92
CA GLU A 31 15.11 11.98 33.25
C GLU A 31 14.27 13.26 33.15
N ARG A 32 14.73 14.22 32.36
CA ARG A 32 14.02 15.47 32.15
C ARG A 32 12.69 15.27 31.42
N TYR A 33 12.66 14.40 30.43
CA TYR A 33 11.43 14.03 29.74
C TYR A 33 10.39 13.40 30.68
N ARG A 34 10.80 12.50 31.59
CA ARG A 34 9.92 11.89 32.60
C ARG A 34 9.24 12.92 33.51
N HIS A 35 9.93 14.00 33.85
CA HIS A 35 9.37 15.07 34.67
C HIS A 35 8.43 16.03 33.93
N VAL A 36 8.62 16.20 32.64
CA VAL A 36 7.87 17.19 31.83
C VAL A 36 6.72 16.56 31.05
N ARG A 37 6.75 15.25 30.80
CA ARG A 37 5.80 14.56 29.92
C ARG A 37 4.31 14.74 30.28
N GLN A 38 4.01 14.89 31.56
CA GLN A 38 2.64 15.02 32.07
C GLN A 38 2.23 16.47 32.39
N LYS A 39 3.14 17.43 32.18
CA LYS A 39 2.76 18.84 32.38
C LYS A 39 1.71 19.24 31.38
N PRO A 40 0.71 20.05 31.80
CA PRO A 40 -0.24 20.63 30.89
C PRO A 40 0.48 21.49 29.85
N LEU A 41 0.12 21.33 28.60
CA LEU A 41 0.70 22.01 27.46
C LEU A 41 -0.42 22.39 26.49
N SER A 42 -0.30 23.57 25.87
CA SER A 42 -1.19 23.98 24.79
C SER A 42 -0.40 24.05 23.46
N VAL A 43 -1.02 23.67 22.35
CA VAL A 43 -0.40 23.82 21.03
C VAL A 43 -0.68 25.25 20.54
N TYR A 44 0.36 26.07 20.43
CA TYR A 44 0.26 27.45 19.97
C TYR A 44 -0.01 27.55 18.48
N SER A 45 0.79 26.80 17.67
CA SER A 45 0.63 26.78 16.22
C SER A 45 1.14 25.48 15.64
N VAL A 46 0.53 25.05 14.53
CA VAL A 46 1.03 23.99 13.68
C VAL A 46 1.27 24.60 12.31
N GLU A 47 2.51 24.61 11.87
CA GLU A 47 2.92 25.13 10.56
C GLU A 47 3.28 23.98 9.64
N VAL A 48 2.81 24.01 8.39
CA VAL A 48 3.20 23.09 7.33
C VAL A 48 4.11 23.84 6.37
N LYS A 49 5.23 23.22 6.00
CA LYS A 49 6.21 23.77 5.04
C LYS A 49 6.44 22.77 3.92
N GLY A 50 6.59 23.27 2.69
CA GLY A 50 6.90 22.43 1.52
C GLY A 50 5.67 21.86 0.83
N ASP A 51 4.46 22.31 1.18
CA ASP A 51 3.20 21.97 0.54
C ASP A 51 3.01 22.78 -0.74
N GLU A 52 3.53 22.30 -1.87
CA GLU A 52 3.42 23.01 -3.14
C GLU A 52 2.10 22.75 -3.87
N ARG A 53 1.55 21.53 -3.78
CA ARG A 53 0.38 21.07 -4.55
C ARG A 53 -0.73 20.53 -3.67
N THR A 54 -0.38 20.00 -2.51
CA THR A 54 -1.33 19.36 -1.61
C THR A 54 -2.25 20.42 -0.98
N ARG A 55 -3.54 20.15 -1.00
CA ARG A 55 -4.52 21.10 -0.42
C ARG A 55 -4.38 21.20 1.09
N PRO A 56 -4.44 22.42 1.67
CA PRO A 56 -4.34 22.62 3.12
C PRO A 56 -5.38 21.84 3.92
N GLY A 57 -6.57 21.59 3.35
CA GLY A 57 -7.61 20.79 3.97
C GLY A 57 -7.25 19.34 4.26
N LEU A 58 -6.27 18.75 3.54
CA LEU A 58 -5.74 17.42 3.84
C LEU A 58 -4.92 17.45 5.12
N PHE A 59 -4.01 18.41 5.24
CA PHE A 59 -3.19 18.60 6.44
C PHE A 59 -4.05 18.96 7.65
N ALA A 60 -5.03 19.86 7.48
CA ALA A 60 -5.93 20.26 8.57
C ALA A 60 -6.63 19.05 9.21
N LYS A 61 -7.09 18.07 8.39
CA LYS A 61 -7.72 16.84 8.90
C LYS A 61 -6.77 15.95 9.69
N VAL A 62 -5.54 15.79 9.19
CA VAL A 62 -4.54 14.91 9.81
C VAL A 62 -3.97 15.52 11.07
N LEU A 63 -3.83 16.87 11.10
CA LEU A 63 -3.22 17.60 12.20
C LEU A 63 -4.22 18.08 13.28
N ASP A 64 -5.53 17.94 13.06
CA ASP A 64 -6.56 18.30 14.05
C ASP A 64 -6.33 17.60 15.43
N PRO A 65 -6.00 16.31 15.52
CA PRO A 65 -5.67 15.65 16.78
C PRO A 65 -4.43 16.23 17.47
N VAL A 66 -3.46 16.75 16.70
CA VAL A 66 -2.25 17.39 17.23
C VAL A 66 -2.59 18.69 17.91
N TYR A 67 -3.51 19.50 17.35
CA TYR A 67 -3.99 20.74 17.95
C TYR A 67 -4.70 20.52 19.29
N ARG A 68 -5.32 19.37 19.49
CA ARG A 68 -6.10 19.04 20.69
C ARG A 68 -5.28 18.43 21.81
N ALA A 69 -4.00 18.19 21.60
CA ALA A 69 -3.11 17.61 22.61
C ALA A 69 -2.98 18.54 23.82
N THR A 70 -3.11 17.97 25.02
CA THR A 70 -3.08 18.68 26.30
C THR A 70 -1.82 18.45 27.13
N THR A 71 -1.04 17.43 26.80
CA THR A 71 0.24 17.09 27.45
C THR A 71 1.33 16.83 26.43
N LEU A 72 2.60 16.94 26.85
CA LEU A 72 3.73 16.71 25.96
C LEU A 72 3.77 15.23 25.47
N ASP A 73 3.39 14.28 26.30
CA ASP A 73 3.35 12.88 25.91
C ASP A 73 2.26 12.61 24.88
N GLU A 74 1.08 13.17 25.08
CA GLU A 74 -0.01 13.11 24.12
C GLU A 74 0.39 13.77 22.80
N LEU A 75 0.99 14.97 22.84
CA LEU A 75 1.46 15.69 21.66
C LEU A 75 2.44 14.82 20.85
N ARG A 76 3.40 14.19 21.53
CA ARG A 76 4.37 13.29 20.88
C ARG A 76 3.67 12.12 20.17
N VAL A 77 2.72 11.46 20.86
CA VAL A 77 1.98 10.34 20.28
C VAL A 77 1.19 10.79 19.07
N ARG A 78 0.47 11.93 19.16
CA ARG A 78 -0.30 12.49 18.04
C ARG A 78 0.58 12.92 16.86
N CYS A 79 1.76 13.45 17.13
CA CYS A 79 2.72 13.77 16.05
C CYS A 79 3.23 12.51 15.33
N VAL A 80 3.50 11.43 16.07
CA VAL A 80 3.90 10.14 15.47
C VAL A 80 2.76 9.55 14.64
N GLU A 81 1.52 9.58 15.15
CA GLU A 81 0.33 9.15 14.41
C GLU A 81 0.13 9.98 13.14
N ALA A 82 0.21 11.31 13.23
CA ALA A 82 0.10 12.21 12.09
C ALA A 82 1.19 11.94 11.04
N ASN A 83 2.45 11.74 11.47
CA ASN A 83 3.54 11.38 10.57
C ASN A 83 3.28 10.03 9.86
N ALA A 84 2.81 9.02 10.59
CA ALA A 84 2.45 7.72 10.00
C ALA A 84 1.33 7.87 8.96
N VAL A 85 0.30 8.67 9.26
CA VAL A 85 -0.80 8.95 8.32
C VAL A 85 -0.32 9.70 7.09
N LEU A 86 0.51 10.75 7.24
CA LEU A 86 1.05 11.49 6.09
C LEU A 86 1.92 10.60 5.21
N ASN A 87 2.75 9.74 5.80
CA ASN A 87 3.53 8.77 5.04
C ASN A 87 2.66 7.72 4.34
N SER A 88 1.51 7.35 4.90
CA SER A 88 0.60 6.36 4.28
C SER A 88 -0.04 6.85 2.98
N TYR A 89 -0.15 8.17 2.76
CA TYR A 89 -0.60 8.72 1.48
C TYR A 89 0.37 8.44 0.32
N ASP A 90 1.63 8.15 0.65
CA ASP A 90 2.68 7.81 -0.34
C ASP A 90 2.87 8.86 -1.46
N ILE A 91 2.54 10.12 -1.17
CA ILE A 91 2.75 11.29 -2.05
C ILE A 91 3.95 12.12 -1.64
N PHE A 92 4.53 11.85 -0.47
CA PHE A 92 5.70 12.52 0.05
C PHE A 92 6.93 11.63 -0.04
N ASP A 93 8.07 12.22 -0.39
CA ASP A 93 9.39 11.57 -0.30
C ASP A 93 9.91 11.58 1.14
N ARG A 94 9.59 12.67 1.87
CA ARG A 94 10.03 12.89 3.24
C ARG A 94 8.96 13.67 4.01
N VAL A 95 8.73 13.27 5.25
CA VAL A 95 7.87 13.96 6.22
C VAL A 95 8.62 14.05 7.53
N ASP A 96 8.97 15.25 7.95
CA ASP A 96 9.59 15.50 9.24
C ASP A 96 8.65 16.32 10.12
N VAL A 97 8.53 15.92 11.37
CA VAL A 97 7.72 16.63 12.36
C VAL A 97 8.61 17.08 13.48
N GLU A 98 8.77 18.38 13.60
CA GLU A 98 9.57 19.03 14.63
C GLU A 98 8.67 19.66 15.67
N MET A 99 9.05 19.55 16.94
CA MET A 99 8.36 20.14 18.07
C MET A 99 9.29 21.10 18.78
N ASP A 100 8.91 22.36 18.80
CA ASP A 100 9.64 23.43 19.47
C ASP A 100 8.83 24.02 20.63
N ALA A 101 9.53 24.69 21.55
CA ALA A 101 8.87 25.50 22.57
C ALA A 101 8.14 26.69 21.92
N GLY A 102 6.98 27.01 22.42
CA GLY A 102 6.23 28.18 21.96
C GLY A 102 6.94 29.51 22.29
N PRO A 103 6.30 30.63 21.88
CA PRO A 103 6.83 31.96 22.14
C PRO A 103 7.02 32.21 23.64
N ARG A 104 7.98 33.10 24.00
CA ARG A 104 8.25 33.46 25.40
C ARG A 104 7.04 34.03 26.15
N GLU A 105 6.05 34.54 25.43
CA GLU A 105 4.79 35.06 25.98
C GLU A 105 3.87 33.93 26.47
N HIS A 106 4.04 32.70 25.94
CA HIS A 106 3.27 31.50 26.31
C HIS A 106 4.23 30.35 26.69
N PRO A 107 4.80 30.36 27.90
CA PRO A 107 5.87 29.43 28.31
C PRO A 107 5.44 27.96 28.36
N ASP A 108 4.15 27.66 28.51
CA ASP A 108 3.60 26.30 28.53
C ASP A 108 2.95 25.91 27.20
N SER A 109 3.46 26.46 26.11
CA SER A 109 3.00 26.15 24.76
C SER A 109 4.07 25.49 23.89
N ALA A 110 3.62 24.73 22.89
CA ALA A 110 4.48 24.13 21.88
C ALA A 110 4.12 24.64 20.48
N LYS A 111 5.12 24.78 19.64
CA LYS A 111 4.98 24.98 18.20
C LYS A 111 5.35 23.68 17.49
N VAL A 112 4.50 23.21 16.58
CA VAL A 112 4.77 22.05 15.76
C VAL A 112 5.02 22.52 14.32
N THR A 113 6.12 22.10 13.74
CA THR A 113 6.47 22.36 12.34
C THR A 113 6.51 21.04 11.60
N VAL A 114 5.67 20.90 10.57
CA VAL A 114 5.64 19.74 9.69
C VAL A 114 6.29 20.12 8.38
N GLU A 115 7.47 19.56 8.11
CA GLU A 115 8.17 19.78 6.86
C GLU A 115 7.98 18.60 5.94
N VAL A 116 7.41 18.86 4.75
CA VAL A 116 7.11 17.83 3.76
C VAL A 116 7.87 18.09 2.47
N SER A 117 8.29 17.01 1.81
CA SER A 117 8.85 17.05 0.46
C SER A 117 7.96 16.22 -0.44
N GLU A 118 7.28 16.85 -1.39
CA GLU A 118 6.36 16.15 -2.28
C GLU A 118 7.10 15.36 -3.37
N LYS A 119 6.62 14.14 -3.65
CA LYS A 119 7.11 13.31 -4.77
C LYS A 119 6.87 14.02 -6.11
N LYS A 120 7.66 13.67 -7.11
CA LYS A 120 7.47 14.17 -8.47
C LYS A 120 6.05 13.88 -8.95
N LYS A 121 5.42 14.89 -9.57
CA LYS A 121 4.05 14.79 -10.10
C LYS A 121 3.92 13.70 -11.16
N LEU A 122 4.92 13.59 -12.05
CA LEU A 122 4.92 12.67 -13.17
C LEU A 122 5.98 11.59 -12.95
N SER A 123 5.57 10.33 -13.08
CA SER A 123 6.46 9.19 -13.16
C SER A 123 6.27 8.47 -14.50
N LEU A 124 7.36 8.14 -15.17
CA LEU A 124 7.36 7.36 -16.39
C LEU A 124 8.22 6.12 -16.16
N LYS A 125 7.66 4.96 -16.45
CA LYS A 125 8.37 3.69 -16.39
C LYS A 125 8.21 2.97 -17.72
N GLY A 126 9.23 2.24 -18.15
CA GLY A 126 9.18 1.41 -19.34
C GLY A 126 9.98 0.14 -19.11
N GLY A 127 9.51 -0.95 -19.67
CA GLY A 127 10.12 -2.26 -19.54
C GLY A 127 9.87 -3.14 -20.75
N ALA A 128 10.67 -4.18 -20.89
CA ALA A 128 10.43 -5.26 -21.82
C ALA A 128 10.67 -6.60 -21.09
N TYR A 129 9.82 -7.58 -21.35
CA TYR A 129 9.92 -8.89 -20.73
C TYR A 129 9.41 -9.97 -21.69
N VAL A 130 9.73 -11.20 -21.35
CA VAL A 130 9.20 -12.38 -22.06
C VAL A 130 8.25 -13.10 -21.11
N SER A 131 7.01 -13.33 -21.57
CA SER A 131 5.99 -14.04 -20.78
C SER A 131 6.36 -15.54 -20.64
N GLN A 132 5.70 -16.23 -19.70
CA GLN A 132 5.86 -17.68 -19.55
C GLN A 132 5.47 -18.47 -20.81
N GLN A 133 4.64 -17.88 -21.68
CA GLN A 133 4.23 -18.48 -22.96
C GLN A 133 5.24 -18.23 -24.08
N GLY A 134 6.36 -17.52 -23.80
CA GLY A 134 7.39 -17.18 -24.76
C GLY A 134 7.07 -15.95 -25.60
N GLU A 135 6.01 -15.19 -25.28
CA GLU A 135 5.68 -13.94 -25.93
C GLU A 135 6.53 -12.79 -25.38
N GLY A 136 7.25 -12.09 -26.24
CA GLY A 136 7.93 -10.85 -25.91
C GLY A 136 6.93 -9.71 -25.77
N SER A 137 6.99 -8.95 -24.69
CA SER A 137 6.09 -7.83 -24.41
C SER A 137 6.86 -6.58 -24.02
N MET A 138 6.32 -5.44 -24.40
CA MET A 138 6.79 -4.11 -23.99
C MET A 138 5.72 -3.47 -23.11
N GLU A 139 6.16 -2.81 -22.07
CA GLU A 139 5.32 -2.11 -21.10
C GLU A 139 5.74 -0.66 -20.99
N VAL A 140 4.76 0.23 -20.95
CA VAL A 140 4.94 1.65 -20.63
C VAL A 140 3.89 2.02 -19.59
N SER A 141 4.32 2.62 -18.49
CA SER A 141 3.40 3.15 -17.49
C SER A 141 3.69 4.62 -17.19
N VAL A 142 2.63 5.38 -17.05
CA VAL A 142 2.65 6.81 -16.74
C VAL A 142 1.84 6.99 -15.45
N GLY A 143 2.48 7.49 -14.40
CA GLY A 143 1.83 7.81 -13.14
C GLY A 143 1.77 9.30 -12.90
N LEU A 144 0.63 9.79 -12.45
CA LEU A 144 0.42 11.15 -11.98
C LEU A 144 0.11 11.11 -10.48
N ASN A 145 0.98 11.72 -9.68
CA ASN A 145 0.83 11.79 -8.23
C ASN A 145 0.29 13.14 -7.83
N ASN A 146 -0.78 13.15 -7.01
CA ASN A 146 -1.32 14.32 -6.36
C ASN A 146 -1.55 15.50 -7.33
N ALA A 147 -2.20 15.22 -8.47
CA ALA A 147 -2.44 16.21 -9.52
C ALA A 147 -3.48 17.25 -9.13
N LEU A 148 -4.48 16.87 -8.35
CA LEU A 148 -5.59 17.70 -7.86
C LEU A 148 -5.41 18.16 -6.40
N GLY A 149 -4.40 17.62 -5.70
CA GLY A 149 -4.08 17.99 -4.32
C GLY A 149 -4.84 17.20 -3.23
N TYR A 150 -5.50 16.10 -3.57
CA TYR A 150 -6.21 15.24 -2.63
C TYR A 150 -5.46 13.94 -2.30
N ALA A 151 -4.16 13.91 -2.56
CA ALA A 151 -3.30 12.73 -2.44
C ALA A 151 -3.67 11.58 -3.39
N GLU A 152 -4.40 11.86 -4.45
CA GLU A 152 -4.79 10.89 -5.45
C GLU A 152 -3.60 10.47 -6.33
N LYS A 153 -3.68 9.22 -6.85
CA LYS A 153 -2.75 8.70 -7.85
C LYS A 153 -3.53 8.21 -9.06
N LEU A 154 -3.11 8.63 -10.23
CA LEU A 154 -3.62 8.16 -11.50
C LEU A 154 -2.50 7.43 -12.23
N ASP A 155 -2.70 6.14 -12.48
CA ASP A 155 -1.76 5.31 -13.23
C ASP A 155 -2.39 4.87 -14.54
N VAL A 156 -1.66 5.07 -15.63
CA VAL A 156 -2.01 4.58 -16.97
C VAL A 156 -0.93 3.62 -17.41
N GLU A 157 -1.31 2.38 -17.67
CA GLU A 157 -0.41 1.32 -18.08
C GLU A 157 -0.81 0.80 -19.47
N PHE A 158 0.18 0.62 -20.29
CA PHE A 158 0.06 0.06 -21.62
C PHE A 158 1.06 -1.07 -21.80
N ILE A 159 0.55 -2.27 -22.14
CA ILE A 159 1.38 -3.45 -22.44
C ILE A 159 1.04 -3.90 -23.85
N LYS A 160 2.07 -4.20 -24.65
CA LYS A 160 1.93 -4.74 -26.00
C LYS A 160 2.84 -5.94 -26.19
N GLY A 161 2.24 -7.09 -26.45
CA GLY A 161 2.93 -8.31 -26.88
C GLY A 161 3.07 -8.39 -28.41
N HIS A 162 4.07 -9.12 -28.86
CA HIS A 162 4.32 -9.31 -30.28
C HIS A 162 3.30 -10.26 -30.95
N GLU A 163 2.63 -11.15 -30.17
CA GLU A 163 1.65 -12.13 -30.69
C GLU A 163 0.18 -11.63 -30.58
N ARG A 164 -0.10 -10.34 -30.59
CA ARG A 164 -1.40 -9.67 -30.45
C ARG A 164 -1.87 -9.45 -29.02
N SER A 165 -1.24 -9.97 -27.99
CA SER A 165 -1.60 -9.63 -26.62
C SER A 165 -1.46 -8.12 -26.39
N SER A 166 -2.43 -7.53 -25.72
CA SER A 166 -2.36 -6.12 -25.34
C SER A 166 -3.16 -5.88 -24.07
N SER A 167 -2.66 -5.00 -23.22
CA SER A 167 -3.38 -4.56 -22.01
C SER A 167 -3.32 -3.06 -21.90
N TYR A 168 -4.45 -2.46 -21.59
CA TYR A 168 -4.63 -1.06 -21.28
C TYR A 168 -5.27 -0.98 -19.91
N THR A 169 -4.64 -0.30 -18.98
CA THR A 169 -5.16 -0.13 -17.63
C THR A 169 -5.13 1.34 -17.27
N LEU A 170 -6.23 1.85 -16.76
CA LEU A 170 -6.36 3.15 -16.12
C LEU A 170 -6.78 2.91 -14.68
N ALA A 171 -5.95 3.29 -13.72
CA ALA A 171 -6.23 3.14 -12.30
C ALA A 171 -6.21 4.50 -11.61
N TRP A 172 -7.28 4.80 -10.88
CA TRP A 172 -7.41 5.94 -9.99
C TRP A 172 -7.41 5.44 -8.56
N ASN A 173 -6.43 5.82 -7.77
CA ASN A 173 -6.35 5.50 -6.36
C ASN A 173 -6.57 6.77 -5.54
N GLN A 174 -7.61 6.75 -4.70
CA GLN A 174 -7.92 7.81 -3.75
C GLN A 174 -7.75 7.28 -2.34
N PRO A 175 -6.66 7.63 -1.64
CA PRO A 175 -6.47 7.23 -0.26
C PRO A 175 -7.42 8.01 0.66
N ARG A 176 -7.89 7.34 1.71
CA ARG A 176 -8.66 7.90 2.84
C ARG A 176 -9.82 8.79 2.41
N VAL A 177 -10.79 8.21 1.73
CA VAL A 177 -11.96 8.96 1.23
C VAL A 177 -12.78 9.56 2.37
N GLY A 178 -12.92 10.87 2.37
CA GLY A 178 -13.69 11.59 3.41
C GLY A 178 -12.96 11.63 4.75
N ASN A 179 -13.65 11.21 5.81
CA ASN A 179 -13.11 11.12 7.18
C ASN A 179 -12.89 9.68 7.62
N VAL A 180 -13.07 8.73 6.70
CA VAL A 180 -12.97 7.30 6.98
C VAL A 180 -11.62 6.80 6.49
N ASP A 181 -11.01 5.87 7.24
CA ASP A 181 -9.78 5.20 6.85
C ASP A 181 -10.09 4.11 5.81
N VAL A 182 -10.51 4.55 4.62
CA VAL A 182 -10.88 3.70 3.48
C VAL A 182 -10.22 4.23 2.23
N ASP A 183 -9.39 3.42 1.61
CA ASP A 183 -8.81 3.69 0.31
C ASP A 183 -9.73 3.16 -0.79
N VAL A 184 -9.97 3.96 -1.82
CA VAL A 184 -10.78 3.55 -2.97
C VAL A 184 -9.93 3.52 -4.22
N VAL A 185 -9.88 2.36 -4.85
CA VAL A 185 -9.20 2.15 -6.12
C VAL A 185 -10.24 1.88 -7.20
N THR A 186 -10.33 2.77 -8.19
CA THR A 186 -11.17 2.57 -9.38
C THR A 186 -10.26 2.22 -10.53
N ARG A 187 -10.54 1.11 -11.22
CA ARG A 187 -9.76 0.63 -12.36
C ARG A 187 -10.66 0.39 -13.56
N ALA A 188 -10.27 0.94 -14.72
CA ALA A 188 -10.85 0.58 -16.01
C ALA A 188 -9.77 -0.12 -16.84
N PHE A 189 -10.11 -1.23 -17.48
CA PHE A 189 -9.12 -2.01 -18.22
C PHE A 189 -9.71 -2.63 -19.48
N GLN A 190 -8.83 -2.85 -20.45
CA GLN A 190 -9.06 -3.69 -21.61
C GLN A 190 -7.84 -4.60 -21.78
N GLN A 191 -8.06 -5.89 -21.79
CA GLN A 191 -7.01 -6.89 -21.97
C GLN A 191 -7.39 -7.82 -23.13
N VAL A 192 -6.46 -8.00 -24.05
CA VAL A 192 -6.50 -9.01 -25.10
C VAL A 192 -5.40 -10.02 -24.80
N SER A 193 -5.79 -11.26 -24.55
CA SER A 193 -4.89 -12.37 -24.30
C SER A 193 -4.93 -13.34 -25.48
N CYS A 194 -3.78 -13.57 -26.08
CA CYS A 194 -3.62 -14.48 -27.21
C CYS A 194 -3.13 -15.83 -26.72
N SER A 195 -4.00 -16.82 -26.64
CA SER A 195 -3.65 -18.19 -26.22
C SER A 195 -3.49 -19.17 -27.39
N LYS A 196 -3.13 -18.66 -28.58
CA LYS A 196 -3.05 -19.45 -29.81
C LYS A 196 -2.11 -20.64 -29.71
N ARG A 197 -0.96 -20.47 -29.07
CA ARG A 197 0.06 -21.51 -28.92
C ARG A 197 -0.37 -22.69 -28.06
N LEU A 198 -1.18 -22.43 -27.01
CA LEU A 198 -1.55 -23.43 -26.02
C LEU A 198 -2.97 -23.98 -26.26
N SER A 199 -3.92 -23.14 -26.64
CA SER A 199 -5.34 -23.49 -26.62
C SER A 199 -6.11 -22.97 -27.84
N SER A 200 -5.44 -22.32 -28.80
CA SER A 200 -5.99 -21.88 -30.08
C SER A 200 -7.17 -20.89 -29.98
N PHE A 201 -7.24 -20.09 -28.91
CA PHE A 201 -8.26 -19.06 -28.77
C PHE A 201 -7.69 -17.72 -28.36
N ASP A 202 -8.42 -16.65 -28.63
CA ASP A 202 -8.16 -15.30 -28.17
C ASP A 202 -9.26 -14.92 -27.16
N GLU A 203 -8.86 -14.24 -26.09
CA GLU A 203 -9.78 -13.71 -25.09
C GLU A 203 -9.62 -12.20 -25.00
N THR A 204 -10.75 -11.48 -25.11
CA THR A 204 -10.81 -10.05 -24.87
C THR A 204 -11.65 -9.80 -23.62
N ALA A 205 -11.06 -9.19 -22.61
CA ALA A 205 -11.76 -8.75 -21.41
C ALA A 205 -11.73 -7.23 -21.31
N ARG A 206 -12.87 -6.62 -21.04
CA ARG A 206 -13.01 -5.18 -20.78
C ARG A 206 -13.81 -5.01 -19.51
N GLY A 207 -13.40 -4.10 -18.65
CA GLY A 207 -14.15 -3.96 -17.41
C GLY A 207 -13.80 -2.71 -16.62
N ILE A 208 -14.63 -2.52 -15.61
CA ILE A 208 -14.42 -1.51 -14.57
C ILE A 208 -14.51 -2.22 -13.23
N SER A 209 -13.62 -1.91 -12.32
CA SER A 209 -13.69 -2.37 -10.93
C SER A 209 -13.52 -1.20 -9.97
N VAL A 210 -14.19 -1.28 -8.83
CA VAL A 210 -14.08 -0.34 -7.72
C VAL A 210 -13.80 -1.16 -6.48
N THR A 211 -12.64 -0.99 -5.89
CA THR A 211 -12.20 -1.68 -4.70
C THR A 211 -12.10 -0.70 -3.55
N ALA A 212 -12.78 -0.97 -2.45
CA ALA A 212 -12.68 -0.23 -1.19
C ALA A 212 -11.93 -1.08 -0.17
N VAL A 213 -10.79 -0.57 0.29
CA VAL A 213 -9.92 -1.19 1.29
C VAL A 213 -10.03 -0.38 2.56
N GLY A 214 -10.61 -0.97 3.62
CA GLY A 214 -10.66 -0.32 4.93
C GLY A 214 -9.30 -0.40 5.65
N GLY A 215 -9.08 0.45 6.64
CA GLY A 215 -7.92 0.36 7.55
C GLY A 215 -7.88 -0.92 8.40
N GLY A 216 -8.88 -1.79 8.28
CA GLY A 216 -9.00 -3.10 8.90
C GLY A 216 -8.84 -4.26 7.92
N PRO A 217 -9.19 -5.47 8.33
CA PRO A 217 -9.00 -6.70 7.55
C PRO A 217 -9.99 -6.87 6.39
N ALA A 218 -10.92 -5.95 6.22
CA ALA A 218 -12.03 -6.06 5.26
C ALA A 218 -11.76 -5.29 3.97
N THR A 219 -12.04 -5.93 2.83
CA THR A 219 -12.00 -5.33 1.50
C THR A 219 -13.29 -5.66 0.77
N VAL A 220 -13.88 -4.66 0.10
CA VAL A 220 -15.05 -4.82 -0.76
C VAL A 220 -14.64 -4.47 -2.18
N ASP A 221 -15.00 -5.31 -3.13
CA ASP A 221 -14.71 -5.09 -4.54
C ASP A 221 -16.00 -5.28 -5.37
N TYR A 222 -16.29 -4.31 -6.21
CA TYR A 222 -17.30 -4.42 -7.25
C TYR A 222 -16.61 -4.48 -8.60
N SER A 223 -16.99 -5.45 -9.44
CA SER A 223 -16.45 -5.57 -10.79
C SER A 223 -17.54 -5.82 -11.83
N LEU A 224 -17.44 -5.09 -12.94
CA LEU A 224 -18.24 -5.27 -14.14
C LEU A 224 -17.29 -5.61 -15.28
N VAL A 225 -17.34 -6.84 -15.77
CA VAL A 225 -16.44 -7.36 -16.80
C VAL A 225 -17.23 -7.93 -17.97
N TRP A 226 -16.98 -7.40 -19.14
CA TRP A 226 -17.41 -7.96 -20.40
C TRP A 226 -16.27 -8.77 -21.01
N ARG A 227 -16.54 -10.03 -21.32
CA ARG A 227 -15.57 -11.00 -21.83
C ARG A 227 -16.06 -11.54 -23.16
N GLU A 228 -15.14 -11.65 -24.11
CA GLU A 228 -15.35 -12.26 -25.42
C GLU A 228 -14.27 -13.32 -25.65
N ILE A 229 -14.71 -14.52 -26.01
CA ILE A 229 -13.83 -15.62 -26.43
C ILE A 229 -14.05 -15.85 -27.91
N ALA A 230 -12.95 -15.80 -28.69
CA ALA A 230 -12.94 -16.03 -30.13
C ALA A 230 -11.95 -17.15 -30.48
N ASP A 231 -12.34 -18.00 -31.44
CA ASP A 231 -11.45 -19.02 -32.03
C ASP A 231 -11.15 -18.67 -33.50
N PRO A 232 -10.15 -17.82 -33.76
CA PRO A 232 -9.83 -17.37 -35.09
C PRO A 232 -9.23 -18.48 -35.98
N THR A 233 -8.68 -19.54 -35.36
CA THR A 233 -8.04 -20.65 -36.05
C THR A 233 -8.99 -21.81 -36.31
N ARG A 234 -10.14 -21.87 -35.63
CA ARG A 234 -11.09 -22.99 -35.60
C ARG A 234 -10.49 -24.31 -35.10
N LEU A 235 -9.39 -24.23 -34.37
CA LEU A 235 -8.67 -25.38 -33.82
C LEU A 235 -8.88 -25.56 -32.32
N ALA A 236 -9.66 -24.70 -31.69
CA ALA A 236 -9.94 -24.79 -30.26
C ALA A 236 -10.67 -26.10 -29.89
N SER A 237 -10.46 -26.56 -28.68
CA SER A 237 -11.09 -27.74 -28.12
C SER A 237 -12.63 -27.60 -28.08
N LYS A 238 -13.35 -28.72 -28.03
CA LYS A 238 -14.82 -28.71 -27.98
C LYS A 238 -15.32 -27.93 -26.75
N SER A 239 -14.68 -28.02 -25.61
CA SER A 239 -15.03 -27.28 -24.40
C SER A 239 -14.88 -25.76 -24.56
N VAL A 240 -13.80 -25.30 -25.23
CA VAL A 240 -13.62 -23.88 -25.54
C VAL A 240 -14.65 -23.39 -26.52
N ARG A 241 -14.97 -24.20 -27.56
CA ARG A 241 -16.00 -23.85 -28.55
C ARG A 241 -17.40 -23.69 -27.99
N HIS A 242 -17.73 -24.38 -26.91
CA HIS A 242 -19.00 -24.17 -26.18
C HIS A 242 -19.05 -22.84 -25.44
N GLN A 243 -17.92 -22.24 -25.15
CA GLN A 243 -17.80 -20.96 -24.43
C GLN A 243 -17.51 -19.76 -25.36
N LEU A 244 -17.52 -19.98 -26.68
CA LEU A 244 -17.32 -18.88 -27.64
C LEU A 244 -18.44 -17.87 -27.56
N GLY A 245 -18.09 -16.60 -27.77
CA GLY A 245 -18.99 -15.47 -27.77
C GLY A 245 -18.78 -14.55 -26.58
N HIS A 246 -19.82 -13.83 -26.22
CA HIS A 246 -19.80 -12.78 -25.24
C HIS A 246 -20.37 -13.23 -23.91
N SER A 247 -19.77 -12.81 -22.81
CA SER A 247 -20.32 -12.98 -21.47
C SER A 247 -20.14 -11.72 -20.66
N LEU A 248 -21.13 -11.37 -19.86
CA LEU A 248 -21.08 -10.23 -18.94
C LEU A 248 -21.13 -10.76 -17.50
N LYS A 249 -20.17 -10.29 -16.69
CA LYS A 249 -20.13 -10.60 -15.28
C LYS A 249 -20.18 -9.29 -14.49
N SER A 250 -21.18 -9.16 -13.63
CA SER A 250 -21.25 -8.12 -12.61
C SER A 250 -21.20 -8.80 -11.26
N SER A 251 -20.20 -8.51 -10.44
CA SER A 251 -20.02 -9.18 -9.16
C SER A 251 -19.60 -8.23 -8.06
N VAL A 252 -20.07 -8.52 -6.85
CA VAL A 252 -19.58 -7.94 -5.60
C VAL A 252 -18.82 -9.01 -4.85
N SER A 253 -17.62 -8.72 -4.42
CA SER A 253 -16.85 -9.60 -3.55
C SER A 253 -16.48 -8.91 -2.25
N TYR A 254 -16.56 -9.67 -1.16
CA TYR A 254 -16.13 -9.30 0.17
C TYR A 254 -14.99 -10.22 0.56
N THR A 255 -13.87 -9.62 0.94
CA THR A 255 -12.68 -10.35 1.42
C THR A 255 -12.37 -9.90 2.83
N TYR A 256 -12.24 -10.87 3.74
CA TYR A 256 -11.75 -10.67 5.09
C TYR A 256 -10.43 -11.40 5.23
N GLN A 257 -9.35 -10.68 5.56
CA GLN A 257 -8.01 -11.25 5.65
C GLN A 257 -7.31 -10.77 6.91
N VAL A 258 -6.85 -11.71 7.71
CA VAL A 258 -5.94 -11.48 8.85
C VAL A 258 -4.61 -12.11 8.51
N ASP A 259 -3.56 -11.33 8.50
CA ASP A 259 -2.18 -11.79 8.21
C ASP A 259 -1.28 -11.38 9.38
N GLU A 260 -0.96 -12.34 10.24
CA GLU A 260 -0.08 -12.20 11.38
C GLU A 260 1.25 -12.97 11.18
N ARG A 261 1.63 -13.20 9.93
CA ARG A 261 2.91 -13.81 9.61
C ARG A 261 4.04 -12.80 9.77
N ASP A 262 5.17 -13.25 10.28
CA ASP A 262 6.39 -12.44 10.43
C ASP A 262 6.90 -11.90 9.09
N ARG A 263 6.73 -12.67 7.99
CA ARG A 263 7.13 -12.32 6.63
C ARG A 263 6.12 -12.85 5.61
N PRO A 264 5.72 -12.04 4.59
CA PRO A 264 4.84 -12.50 3.53
C PRO A 264 5.47 -13.60 2.66
N VAL A 265 6.79 -13.48 2.42
CA VAL A 265 7.60 -14.44 1.65
C VAL A 265 8.49 -15.21 2.61
N ARG A 266 8.35 -16.54 2.64
CA ARG A 266 9.04 -17.45 3.57
C ARG A 266 8.75 -17.16 5.05
N PRO A 267 7.49 -17.27 5.49
CA PRO A 267 7.14 -17.07 6.88
C PRO A 267 7.80 -18.12 7.75
N GLN A 268 8.32 -17.70 8.90
CA GLN A 268 8.91 -18.57 9.92
C GLN A 268 7.96 -18.77 11.11
N ALA A 269 7.08 -17.82 11.36
CA ALA A 269 6.10 -17.85 12.42
C ALA A 269 4.82 -17.10 12.02
N GLY A 270 3.71 -17.47 12.66
CA GLY A 270 2.44 -16.82 12.50
C GLY A 270 1.49 -17.51 11.52
N TYR A 271 0.37 -16.85 11.24
CA TYR A 271 -0.68 -17.41 10.38
C TYR A 271 -1.30 -16.36 9.48
N LEU A 272 -1.90 -16.82 8.38
CA LEU A 272 -2.79 -16.05 7.52
C LEU A 272 -4.13 -16.77 7.48
N ALA A 273 -5.21 -16.03 7.69
CA ALA A 273 -6.57 -16.50 7.48
C ALA A 273 -7.28 -15.55 6.52
N ARG A 274 -7.84 -16.08 5.43
CA ARG A 274 -8.55 -15.30 4.42
C ARG A 274 -9.86 -16.00 4.07
N VAL A 275 -10.93 -15.24 4.07
CA VAL A 275 -12.25 -15.67 3.58
C VAL A 275 -12.67 -14.70 2.50
N ARG A 276 -13.06 -15.21 1.33
CA ARG A 276 -13.60 -14.43 0.23
C ARG A 276 -14.96 -14.97 -0.19
N SER A 277 -15.93 -14.09 -0.25
CA SER A 277 -17.29 -14.37 -0.73
C SER A 277 -17.56 -13.50 -1.95
N GLU A 278 -17.99 -14.09 -3.04
CA GLU A 278 -18.32 -13.41 -4.29
C GLU A 278 -19.72 -13.75 -4.73
N LEU A 279 -20.55 -12.72 -4.93
CA LEU A 279 -21.87 -12.81 -5.52
C LEU A 279 -21.82 -12.22 -6.92
N ALA A 280 -22.00 -13.03 -7.94
CA ALA A 280 -22.08 -12.62 -9.34
C ALA A 280 -23.53 -12.60 -9.84
N GLY A 281 -23.79 -11.73 -10.82
CA GLY A 281 -25.11 -11.50 -11.38
C GLY A 281 -25.88 -10.38 -10.67
N VAL A 282 -25.15 -9.41 -10.11
CA VAL A 282 -25.72 -8.21 -9.49
C VAL A 282 -26.12 -7.24 -10.59
N GLY A 283 -27.44 -7.11 -10.85
CA GLY A 283 -27.98 -6.23 -11.87
C GLY A 283 -29.27 -6.77 -12.47
N TRP A 284 -29.79 -6.05 -13.47
CA TRP A 284 -31.08 -6.31 -14.09
C TRP A 284 -31.01 -7.19 -15.36
N ASP A 285 -29.79 -7.45 -15.88
CA ASP A 285 -29.63 -8.28 -17.06
C ASP A 285 -29.76 -9.79 -16.69
N THR A 286 -30.66 -10.49 -17.35
CA THR A 286 -30.90 -11.91 -17.11
C THR A 286 -29.84 -12.82 -17.71
N GLN A 287 -29.06 -12.31 -18.69
CA GLN A 287 -28.02 -13.07 -19.39
C GLN A 287 -26.63 -13.00 -18.71
N MET A 288 -26.53 -12.24 -17.62
CA MET A 288 -25.29 -12.19 -16.83
C MET A 288 -24.97 -13.55 -16.21
N THR A 289 -23.67 -13.84 -16.08
CA THR A 289 -23.20 -14.99 -15.31
C THR A 289 -23.55 -14.81 -13.84
N LYS A 290 -24.31 -15.79 -13.28
CA LYS A 290 -24.84 -15.74 -11.91
C LYS A 290 -24.30 -16.90 -11.08
N PHE A 291 -23.60 -16.59 -10.00
CA PHE A 291 -23.14 -17.58 -9.04
C PHE A 291 -22.86 -16.96 -7.67
N LEU A 292 -22.86 -17.79 -6.64
CA LEU A 292 -22.36 -17.49 -5.32
C LEU A 292 -21.12 -18.36 -5.08
N LYS A 293 -20.00 -17.73 -4.74
CA LYS A 293 -18.72 -18.40 -4.50
C LYS A 293 -18.18 -18.02 -3.13
N HIS A 294 -17.76 -19.02 -2.37
CA HIS A 294 -17.07 -18.86 -1.12
C HIS A 294 -15.72 -19.57 -1.17
N GLU A 295 -14.68 -18.90 -0.74
CA GLU A 295 -13.33 -19.45 -0.61
C GLU A 295 -12.81 -19.13 0.79
N ALA A 296 -12.22 -20.13 1.45
CA ALA A 296 -11.51 -19.98 2.70
C ALA A 296 -10.09 -20.52 2.54
N GLU A 297 -9.13 -19.78 3.04
CA GLU A 297 -7.71 -20.12 2.99
C GLU A 297 -7.10 -19.89 4.36
N ILE A 298 -6.33 -20.86 4.82
CA ILE A 298 -5.54 -20.78 6.04
C ILE A 298 -4.10 -21.19 5.72
N GLN A 299 -3.17 -20.44 6.24
CA GLN A 299 -1.74 -20.75 6.17
C GLN A 299 -1.16 -20.59 7.57
N ALA A 300 -0.25 -21.46 7.94
CA ALA A 300 0.44 -21.39 9.23
C ALA A 300 1.92 -21.76 9.03
N ALA A 301 2.79 -21.04 9.70
CA ALA A 301 4.22 -21.31 9.75
C ALA A 301 4.69 -21.40 11.19
N HIS A 302 5.56 -22.35 11.48
CA HIS A 302 6.16 -22.53 12.80
C HIS A 302 7.58 -23.05 12.67
N THR A 303 8.52 -22.45 13.39
CA THR A 303 9.93 -22.84 13.44
C THR A 303 10.28 -23.40 14.81
N PRO A 304 10.19 -24.73 15.02
CA PRO A 304 10.48 -25.34 16.31
C PRO A 304 11.96 -25.37 16.69
N ALA A 305 12.85 -25.31 15.69
CA ALA A 305 14.30 -25.31 15.89
C ALA A 305 14.97 -24.45 14.82
N GLU A 306 16.17 -23.93 15.10
CA GLU A 306 16.95 -23.14 14.13
C GLU A 306 17.18 -23.94 12.85
N GLY A 307 16.83 -23.34 11.71
CA GLY A 307 17.00 -23.94 10.39
C GLY A 307 15.86 -24.87 9.94
N VAL A 308 14.85 -25.17 10.77
CA VAL A 308 13.73 -26.04 10.40
C VAL A 308 12.40 -25.31 10.58
N THR A 309 11.74 -25.01 9.46
CA THR A 309 10.42 -24.35 9.46
C THR A 309 9.37 -25.28 8.86
N PHE A 310 8.30 -25.51 9.56
CA PHE A 310 7.11 -26.18 9.05
C PHE A 310 6.13 -25.14 8.50
N PHE A 311 5.67 -25.38 7.28
CA PHE A 311 4.65 -24.58 6.62
C PHE A 311 3.50 -25.47 6.21
N ALA A 312 2.28 -25.08 6.59
CA ALA A 312 1.06 -25.75 6.20
C ALA A 312 0.10 -24.74 5.55
N SER A 313 -0.54 -25.13 4.46
CA SER A 313 -1.59 -24.33 3.83
C SER A 313 -2.76 -25.21 3.45
N ALA A 314 -3.98 -24.71 3.67
CA ALA A 314 -5.22 -25.35 3.24
C ALA A 314 -6.12 -24.29 2.57
N LYS A 315 -6.68 -24.64 1.43
CA LYS A 315 -7.65 -23.82 0.72
C LYS A 315 -8.88 -24.66 0.37
N VAL A 316 -10.05 -24.17 0.72
CA VAL A 316 -11.34 -24.79 0.42
C VAL A 316 -12.21 -23.77 -0.30
N GLY A 317 -12.96 -24.21 -1.31
CA GLY A 317 -13.89 -23.35 -2.03
C GLY A 317 -15.15 -24.10 -2.39
N ALA A 318 -16.26 -23.36 -2.37
CA ALA A 318 -17.56 -23.83 -2.85
C ALA A 318 -18.15 -22.80 -3.80
N MET A 319 -18.72 -23.25 -4.89
CA MET A 319 -19.42 -22.40 -5.85
C MET A 319 -20.77 -23.00 -6.17
N MET A 320 -21.80 -22.17 -6.06
CA MET A 320 -23.16 -22.50 -6.37
C MET A 320 -23.64 -21.62 -7.54
N PRO A 321 -23.97 -22.21 -8.70
CA PRO A 321 -24.57 -21.48 -9.81
C PRO A 321 -25.95 -20.99 -9.42
N LEU A 322 -26.30 -19.77 -9.82
CA LEU A 322 -27.59 -19.15 -9.55
C LEU A 322 -28.31 -18.88 -10.87
N GLY A 323 -29.63 -19.16 -10.94
CA GLY A 323 -30.43 -18.87 -12.12
C GLY A 323 -30.83 -20.10 -12.94
N GLN A 324 -31.49 -19.87 -14.08
CA GLN A 324 -32.07 -20.94 -14.93
C GLN A 324 -30.99 -21.76 -15.65
N ASN A 325 -29.79 -21.21 -15.85
CA ASN A 325 -28.68 -21.90 -16.52
C ASN A 325 -27.86 -22.80 -15.57
N ALA A 326 -28.32 -23.01 -14.34
CA ALA A 326 -27.67 -23.88 -13.36
C ALA A 326 -27.84 -25.40 -13.69
N LYS A 327 -28.52 -25.76 -14.78
CA LYS A 327 -28.83 -27.15 -15.15
C LYS A 327 -28.04 -27.66 -16.37
N ASP A 328 -27.31 -26.79 -17.05
CA ASP A 328 -26.39 -27.11 -18.14
C ASP A 328 -24.92 -26.98 -17.67
#